data_48455a3562c269d30db95b33658cb1bf
#
_entry.id   48455a3562c269d30db95b33658cb1bf
#
_cell.length_a   1.000
_cell.length_b   1.000
_cell.length_c   1.000
_cell.angle_alpha   90.00
_cell.angle_beta   90.00
_cell.angle_gamma   90.00
#
_symmetry.space_group_name_H-M   'P 1'
#
loop_
_entity.id
_entity.type
_entity.pdbx_description
1 polymer ?
#
loop_
_entity_poly.entity_id
_entity_poly.type
_entity_poly.pdbx_seq_one_letter_code
_entity_poly.pdbx_strand_id
1 'polypeptide(L)'
;MSIFFSCNETDDTGTPNGRYEYNPLEVGFFREYEISIEDSSFFTAHDTVYYLKEVVSEQEEITGGHEYVIQRFYKASLDAEYKDLPDTIWKSLITELYFVNVENNKRFVRLQFPPAVNLQWDGNAQNNNSQQFYTITSLDSPYSLHDSLYFDHTLNIMQMEKRTLIDTSLANEIYAEDIGLIERSVHTSLYDISESVLTFASSYTLSQKLIGSGYIDSL
;
A
#
# COMPACT_ATOMS: atom_id res chain seq x y z
N MET A 1 -3.79 -55.73 -30.91
CA MET A 1 -4.39 -55.05 -29.74
C MET A 1 -3.53 -53.79 -29.52
N SER A 2 -3.96 -52.69 -30.14
CA SER A 2 -3.22 -51.43 -30.13
C SER A 2 -3.77 -50.54 -29.01
N ILE A 3 -2.93 -50.20 -28.07
CA ILE A 3 -3.24 -49.31 -26.95
C ILE A 3 -2.89 -47.89 -27.38
N PHE A 4 -3.90 -47.03 -27.59
CA PHE A 4 -3.71 -45.62 -27.80
C PHE A 4 -3.58 -44.97 -26.43
N PHE A 5 -2.38 -44.39 -26.12
CA PHE A 5 -2.22 -43.42 -25.05
C PHE A 5 -2.71 -42.05 -25.56
N SER A 6 -3.81 -41.58 -25.02
CA SER A 6 -4.25 -40.21 -25.15
C SER A 6 -3.46 -39.40 -24.14
N CYS A 7 -2.51 -38.60 -24.60
CA CYS A 7 -1.99 -37.45 -23.83
C CYS A 7 -3.09 -36.40 -23.79
N ASN A 8 -3.70 -36.18 -22.63
CA ASN A 8 -4.38 -34.93 -22.36
C ASN A 8 -3.32 -33.87 -22.18
N GLU A 9 -3.00 -33.10 -23.20
CA GLU A 9 -2.41 -31.81 -23.07
C GLU A 9 -3.48 -30.90 -22.42
N THR A 10 -3.32 -30.61 -21.14
CA THR A 10 -3.98 -29.45 -20.56
C THR A 10 -3.29 -28.25 -21.20
N ASP A 11 -4.01 -27.61 -22.14
CA ASP A 11 -3.67 -26.28 -22.60
C ASP A 11 -3.70 -25.34 -21.38
N ASP A 12 -2.57 -25.23 -20.71
CA ASP A 12 -2.24 -24.11 -19.86
C ASP A 12 -1.97 -22.92 -20.81
N THR A 13 -3.07 -22.36 -21.34
CA THR A 13 -3.06 -21.03 -21.92
C THR A 13 -2.83 -20.07 -20.76
N GLY A 14 -1.57 -20.04 -20.30
CA GLY A 14 -1.13 -19.15 -19.26
C GLY A 14 -1.43 -17.71 -19.68
N THR A 15 -2.57 -17.20 -19.25
CA THR A 15 -2.68 -15.78 -18.99
C THR A 15 -1.46 -15.44 -18.14
N PRO A 16 -0.65 -14.44 -18.52
CA PRO A 16 0.46 -14.03 -17.68
C PRO A 16 -0.12 -13.81 -16.27
N ASN A 17 0.30 -14.63 -15.31
CA ASN A 17 -0.13 -14.45 -13.94
C ASN A 17 0.48 -13.15 -13.49
N GLY A 18 -0.27 -12.05 -13.63
CA GLY A 18 0.17 -10.68 -13.32
C GLY A 18 0.40 -10.49 -11.83
N ARG A 19 0.04 -11.53 -11.03
CA ARG A 19 0.14 -11.50 -9.58
C ARG A 19 -0.61 -10.32 -8.97
N TYR A 20 -1.83 -10.09 -9.49
CA TYR A 20 -2.75 -9.05 -9.04
C TYR A 20 -3.28 -9.33 -7.64
N GLU A 21 -3.13 -10.55 -7.14
CA GLU A 21 -3.49 -11.01 -5.79
C GLU A 21 -2.86 -10.15 -4.67
N TYR A 22 -1.75 -9.49 -4.93
CA TYR A 22 -1.17 -8.53 -3.96
C TYR A 22 -1.97 -7.24 -3.80
N ASN A 23 -2.99 -7.01 -4.60
CA ASN A 23 -3.91 -5.90 -4.40
C ASN A 23 -5.31 -6.25 -4.93
N PRO A 24 -6.04 -7.16 -4.25
CA PRO A 24 -7.38 -7.52 -4.62
C PRO A 24 -8.28 -6.30 -4.47
N LEU A 25 -9.04 -6.00 -5.54
CA LEU A 25 -10.06 -4.96 -5.56
C LEU A 25 -11.36 -5.59 -6.03
N GLU A 26 -12.17 -6.03 -5.08
CA GLU A 26 -13.50 -6.58 -5.32
C GLU A 26 -14.54 -5.70 -4.64
N VAL A 27 -15.67 -5.45 -5.30
CA VAL A 27 -16.74 -4.64 -4.72
C VAL A 27 -17.28 -5.32 -3.45
N GLY A 28 -17.35 -4.54 -2.37
CA GLY A 28 -17.71 -5.02 -1.04
C GLY A 28 -16.51 -5.42 -0.17
N PHE A 29 -15.31 -5.58 -0.72
CA PHE A 29 -14.12 -5.86 0.08
C PHE A 29 -13.71 -4.62 0.89
N PHE A 30 -13.37 -4.83 2.16
CA PHE A 30 -12.89 -3.75 3.03
C PHE A 30 -11.58 -4.11 3.71
N ARG A 31 -10.84 -3.05 4.08
CA ARG A 31 -9.66 -3.10 4.95
C ARG A 31 -9.80 -2.06 6.03
N GLU A 32 -9.44 -2.43 7.25
CA GLU A 32 -9.38 -1.50 8.38
C GLU A 32 -7.94 -1.37 8.86
N TYR A 33 -7.55 -0.14 9.20
CA TYR A 33 -6.20 0.19 9.63
C TYR A 33 -6.22 0.99 10.92
N GLU A 34 -5.23 0.74 11.77
CA GLU A 34 -4.79 1.69 12.76
C GLU A 34 -3.70 2.57 12.14
N ILE A 35 -3.83 3.89 12.30
CA ILE A 35 -2.87 4.86 11.80
C ILE A 35 -2.35 5.65 12.99
N SER A 36 -1.04 5.61 13.22
CA SER A 36 -0.35 6.46 14.18
C SER A 36 0.54 7.46 13.47
N ILE A 37 0.50 8.70 13.92
CA ILE A 37 1.35 9.79 13.45
C ILE A 37 2.04 10.38 14.66
N GLU A 38 3.37 10.42 14.61
CA GLU A 38 4.21 11.14 15.55
C GLU A 38 4.89 12.28 14.77
N ASP A 39 4.63 13.51 15.17
CA ASP A 39 5.22 14.71 14.58
C ASP A 39 5.89 15.52 15.68
N SER A 40 7.17 15.73 15.59
CA SER A 40 7.92 16.48 16.57
C SER A 40 8.86 17.50 15.94
N SER A 41 8.99 18.61 16.61
CA SER A 41 9.93 19.66 16.30
C SER A 41 10.68 20.06 17.56
N PHE A 42 11.65 20.97 17.44
CA PHE A 42 12.44 21.46 18.60
C PHE A 42 11.57 21.95 19.78
N PHE A 43 10.34 22.43 19.51
CA PHE A 43 9.46 23.02 20.52
C PHE A 43 8.18 22.26 20.80
N THR A 44 7.78 21.31 19.93
CA THR A 44 6.48 20.65 20.01
C THR A 44 6.59 19.18 19.64
N ALA A 45 5.77 18.37 20.29
CA ALA A 45 5.54 16.99 19.89
C ALA A 45 4.03 16.73 19.86
N HIS A 46 3.54 16.08 18.82
CA HIS A 46 2.15 15.71 18.63
C HIS A 46 2.05 14.25 18.20
N ASP A 47 1.34 13.48 18.99
CA ASP A 47 1.04 12.09 18.68
C ASP A 47 -0.47 11.97 18.41
N THR A 48 -0.82 11.33 17.33
CA THR A 48 -2.21 11.10 16.92
C THR A 48 -2.40 9.66 16.51
N VAL A 49 -3.45 9.02 17.03
CA VAL A 49 -3.90 7.71 16.58
C VAL A 49 -5.34 7.84 16.10
N TYR A 50 -5.63 7.26 14.95
CA TYR A 50 -6.99 7.16 14.42
C TYR A 50 -7.14 5.88 13.58
N TYR A 51 -8.38 5.56 13.24
CA TYR A 51 -8.71 4.34 12.51
C TYR A 51 -9.31 4.70 11.17
N LEU A 52 -8.92 3.97 10.14
CA LEU A 52 -9.35 4.12 8.76
C LEU A 52 -9.99 2.82 8.29
N LYS A 53 -11.19 2.90 7.72
CA LYS A 53 -11.80 1.83 6.94
C LYS A 53 -11.84 2.24 5.48
N GLU A 54 -11.33 1.39 4.60
CA GLU A 54 -11.43 1.52 3.14
C GLU A 54 -12.38 0.44 2.62
N VAL A 55 -13.36 0.83 1.81
CA VAL A 55 -14.34 -0.08 1.20
C VAL A 55 -14.30 0.12 -0.31
N VAL A 56 -14.15 -0.96 -1.05
CA VAL A 56 -14.32 -0.96 -2.52
C VAL A 56 -15.82 -0.91 -2.80
N SER A 57 -16.33 0.21 -3.27
CA SER A 57 -17.78 0.41 -3.44
C SER A 57 -18.28 0.22 -4.85
N GLU A 58 -17.45 0.50 -5.85
CA GLU A 58 -17.84 0.45 -7.26
C GLU A 58 -16.67 -0.02 -8.11
N GLN A 59 -17.00 -0.65 -9.26
CA GLN A 59 -16.05 -1.02 -10.30
C GLN A 59 -16.60 -0.58 -11.65
N GLU A 60 -15.74 0.02 -12.46
CA GLU A 60 -16.03 0.41 -13.85
C GLU A 60 -14.95 -0.16 -14.78
N GLU A 61 -15.37 -0.71 -15.92
CA GLU A 61 -14.45 -1.13 -16.98
C GLU A 61 -13.96 0.11 -17.75
N ILE A 62 -12.65 0.24 -17.90
CA ILE A 62 -12.01 1.32 -18.64
C ILE A 62 -11.11 0.75 -19.74
N THR A 63 -10.66 1.58 -20.67
CA THR A 63 -9.73 1.13 -21.70
C THR A 63 -8.42 0.63 -21.07
N GLY A 64 -8.19 -0.68 -21.18
CA GLY A 64 -6.96 -1.34 -20.70
C GLY A 64 -6.95 -1.72 -19.22
N GLY A 65 -8.13 -1.81 -18.57
CA GLY A 65 -8.21 -2.23 -17.17
C GLY A 65 -9.52 -1.88 -16.49
N HIS A 66 -9.45 -1.71 -15.19
CA HIS A 66 -10.60 -1.40 -14.34
C HIS A 66 -10.29 -0.21 -13.42
N GLU A 67 -11.29 0.65 -13.22
CA GLU A 67 -11.29 1.69 -12.20
C GLU A 67 -12.21 1.27 -11.06
N TYR A 68 -11.77 1.51 -9.83
CA TYR A 68 -12.51 1.22 -8.60
C TYR A 68 -12.69 2.47 -7.78
N VAL A 69 -13.84 2.60 -7.12
CA VAL A 69 -14.13 3.66 -6.16
C VAL A 69 -13.86 3.12 -4.75
N ILE A 70 -13.02 3.81 -3.99
CA ILE A 70 -12.65 3.46 -2.63
C ILE A 70 -13.25 4.49 -1.67
N GLN A 71 -14.26 4.09 -0.94
CA GLN A 71 -14.85 4.89 0.13
C GLN A 71 -13.98 4.78 1.38
N ARG A 72 -13.67 5.91 2.01
CA ARG A 72 -12.80 5.97 3.19
C ARG A 72 -13.53 6.62 4.35
N PHE A 73 -13.54 5.92 5.47
CA PHE A 73 -14.21 6.31 6.71
C PHE A 73 -13.19 6.40 7.83
N TYR A 74 -13.29 7.44 8.64
CA TYR A 74 -12.39 7.67 9.76
C TYR A 74 -13.12 7.65 11.10
N LYS A 75 -12.45 7.10 12.13
CA LYS A 75 -12.89 7.21 13.52
C LYS A 75 -11.71 7.49 14.45
N ALA A 76 -11.98 8.21 15.56
CA ALA A 76 -10.93 8.68 16.46
C ALA A 76 -10.47 7.64 17.48
N SER A 77 -11.23 6.58 17.73
CA SER A 77 -10.88 5.51 18.67
C SER A 77 -11.43 4.17 18.20
N LEU A 78 -10.87 3.09 18.72
CA LEU A 78 -11.30 1.74 18.36
C LEU A 78 -12.78 1.49 18.66
N ASP A 79 -13.27 2.00 19.78
CA ASP A 79 -14.66 1.84 20.23
C ASP A 79 -15.66 2.80 19.56
N ALA A 80 -15.19 3.79 18.80
CA ALA A 80 -16.06 4.68 18.05
C ALA A 80 -16.61 3.96 16.82
N GLU A 81 -17.81 4.38 16.39
CA GLU A 81 -18.40 3.88 15.15
C GLU A 81 -17.97 4.72 13.95
N TYR A 82 -17.91 4.10 12.78
CA TYR A 82 -17.74 4.82 11.52
C TYR A 82 -19.04 5.55 11.17
N LYS A 83 -18.92 6.67 10.46
CA LYS A 83 -20.08 7.41 9.94
C LYS A 83 -20.79 6.60 8.85
N ASP A 84 -22.04 6.94 8.59
CA ASP A 84 -22.82 6.34 7.50
C ASP A 84 -22.32 6.78 6.10
N LEU A 85 -21.74 7.98 6.01
CA LEU A 85 -21.20 8.53 4.77
C LEU A 85 -19.68 8.58 4.81
N PRO A 86 -19.01 8.29 3.69
CA PRO A 86 -17.55 8.34 3.63
C PRO A 86 -17.03 9.77 3.87
N ASP A 87 -15.94 9.87 4.62
CA ASP A 87 -15.24 11.15 4.83
C ASP A 87 -14.49 11.60 3.56
N THR A 88 -13.96 10.65 2.80
CA THR A 88 -13.28 10.90 1.52
C THR A 88 -13.48 9.74 0.55
N ILE A 89 -13.31 10.03 -0.74
CA ILE A 89 -13.37 9.05 -1.81
C ILE A 89 -12.05 9.11 -2.59
N TRP A 90 -11.45 7.93 -2.75
CA TRP A 90 -10.31 7.75 -3.64
C TRP A 90 -10.71 6.87 -4.82
N LYS A 91 -9.86 6.85 -5.85
CA LYS A 91 -9.97 5.92 -6.96
C LYS A 91 -8.73 5.05 -7.04
N SER A 92 -8.92 3.83 -7.50
CA SER A 92 -7.83 2.90 -7.78
C SER A 92 -8.01 2.35 -9.19
N LEU A 93 -6.92 2.28 -9.94
CA LEU A 93 -6.92 1.74 -11.30
C LEU A 93 -5.99 0.54 -11.36
N ILE A 94 -6.47 -0.57 -11.91
CA ILE A 94 -5.66 -1.73 -12.26
C ILE A 94 -5.64 -1.89 -13.77
N THR A 95 -4.44 -1.94 -14.32
CA THR A 95 -4.16 -2.28 -15.72
C THR A 95 -3.28 -3.52 -15.77
N GLU A 96 -2.99 -4.03 -16.96
CA GLU A 96 -2.03 -5.15 -17.12
C GLU A 96 -0.64 -4.86 -16.53
N LEU A 97 -0.24 -3.59 -16.48
CA LEU A 97 1.12 -3.18 -16.08
C LEU A 97 1.20 -2.51 -14.72
N TYR A 98 0.12 -1.87 -14.25
CA TYR A 98 0.20 -0.99 -13.09
C TYR A 98 -1.04 -1.06 -12.21
N PHE A 99 -0.80 -0.94 -10.91
CA PHE A 99 -1.80 -0.48 -9.95
C PHE A 99 -1.51 0.97 -9.59
N VAL A 100 -2.53 1.83 -9.74
CA VAL A 100 -2.44 3.27 -9.53
C VAL A 100 -3.49 3.72 -8.53
N ASN A 101 -3.10 4.42 -7.49
CA ASN A 101 -4.04 5.12 -6.60
C ASN A 101 -4.16 6.59 -7.00
N VAL A 102 -5.40 7.11 -6.98
CA VAL A 102 -5.69 8.53 -7.13
C VAL A 102 -6.04 9.11 -5.76
N GLU A 103 -5.06 9.75 -5.16
CA GLU A 103 -5.11 10.31 -3.82
C GLU A 103 -5.09 11.85 -3.93
N ASN A 104 -6.14 12.55 -3.48
CA ASN A 104 -6.22 14.01 -3.57
C ASN A 104 -5.94 14.56 -4.99
N ASN A 105 -6.55 13.95 -6.02
CA ASN A 105 -6.38 14.25 -7.44
C ASN A 105 -4.96 14.05 -8.00
N LYS A 106 -4.10 13.33 -7.31
CA LYS A 106 -2.79 12.92 -7.80
C LYS A 106 -2.74 11.41 -8.00
N ARG A 107 -2.15 10.98 -9.11
CA ARG A 107 -1.98 9.58 -9.47
C ARG A 107 -0.62 9.08 -9.00
N PHE A 108 -0.61 8.01 -8.20
CA PHE A 108 0.60 7.34 -7.72
C PHE A 108 0.63 5.92 -8.24
N VAL A 109 1.68 5.55 -8.95
CA VAL A 109 1.92 4.17 -9.38
C VAL A 109 2.43 3.38 -8.19
N ARG A 110 1.53 2.61 -7.54
CA ARG A 110 1.83 1.89 -6.29
C ARG A 110 2.49 0.54 -6.55
N LEU A 111 2.05 -0.17 -7.60
CA LEU A 111 2.64 -1.44 -8.01
C LEU A 111 2.88 -1.45 -9.53
N GLN A 112 3.91 -2.18 -9.95
CA GLN A 112 4.14 -2.56 -11.33
C GLN A 112 4.02 -4.08 -11.46
N PHE A 113 3.34 -4.54 -12.50
CA PHE A 113 3.10 -5.94 -12.78
C PHE A 113 3.89 -6.45 -13.99
N PRO A 114 4.29 -7.73 -14.02
CA PRO A 114 4.32 -8.64 -12.87
C PRO A 114 5.42 -8.22 -11.88
N PRO A 115 5.18 -8.34 -10.56
CA PRO A 115 6.18 -7.99 -9.56
C PRO A 115 7.37 -8.94 -9.60
N ALA A 116 8.56 -8.40 -9.42
CA ALA A 116 9.81 -9.16 -9.32
C ALA A 116 10.79 -8.46 -8.35
N VAL A 117 11.57 -9.22 -7.61
CA VAL A 117 12.58 -8.65 -6.71
C VAL A 117 13.58 -7.81 -7.51
N ASN A 118 13.89 -6.62 -7.01
CA ASN A 118 14.68 -5.56 -7.65
C ASN A 118 13.98 -4.86 -8.83
N LEU A 119 12.71 -5.16 -9.14
CA LEU A 119 11.94 -4.34 -10.08
C LEU A 119 11.83 -2.92 -9.53
N GLN A 120 12.09 -1.94 -10.41
CA GLN A 120 12.11 -0.53 -10.02
C GLN A 120 11.29 0.29 -11.00
N TRP A 121 10.48 1.23 -10.47
CA TRP A 121 9.69 2.17 -11.27
C TRP A 121 9.59 3.53 -10.59
N ASP A 122 9.18 4.53 -11.36
CA ASP A 122 8.86 5.85 -10.80
C ASP A 122 7.43 5.88 -10.27
N GLY A 123 7.28 5.94 -8.95
CA GLY A 123 5.98 6.05 -8.28
C GLY A 123 5.21 7.33 -8.64
N ASN A 124 5.92 8.36 -9.10
CA ASN A 124 5.36 9.65 -9.52
C ASN A 124 5.20 9.79 -11.04
N ALA A 125 5.40 8.73 -11.83
CA ALA A 125 5.35 8.77 -13.28
C ALA A 125 4.04 9.34 -13.87
N GLN A 126 2.95 9.35 -13.09
CA GLN A 126 1.63 9.83 -13.52
C GLN A 126 1.15 11.10 -12.77
N ASN A 127 2.06 11.84 -12.11
CA ASN A 127 1.75 13.10 -11.43
C ASN A 127 2.87 14.14 -11.61
N ASN A 128 2.72 15.32 -11.00
CA ASN A 128 3.65 16.46 -11.17
C ASN A 128 4.74 16.51 -10.09
N ASN A 129 4.85 15.52 -9.21
CA ASN A 129 5.90 15.50 -8.22
C ASN A 129 7.25 15.15 -8.87
N SER A 130 8.34 15.43 -8.18
CA SER A 130 9.65 14.95 -8.60
C SER A 130 9.69 13.43 -8.68
N GLN A 131 10.48 12.90 -9.58
CA GLN A 131 10.69 11.46 -9.74
C GLN A 131 11.07 10.81 -8.41
N GLN A 132 10.45 9.67 -8.10
CA GLN A 132 10.71 8.88 -6.91
C GLN A 132 10.67 7.40 -7.26
N PHE A 133 11.83 6.75 -7.22
CA PHE A 133 11.93 5.34 -7.54
C PHE A 133 11.49 4.47 -6.37
N TYR A 134 10.54 3.58 -6.67
CA TYR A 134 10.09 2.50 -5.80
C TYR A 134 10.80 1.22 -6.22
N THR A 135 11.13 0.36 -5.26
CA THR A 135 11.87 -0.89 -5.52
C THR A 135 11.25 -2.03 -4.73
N ILE A 136 10.96 -3.16 -5.38
CA ILE A 136 10.57 -4.39 -4.70
C ILE A 136 11.79 -5.00 -4.03
N THR A 137 11.80 -5.06 -2.71
CA THR A 137 12.92 -5.58 -1.91
C THR A 137 12.75 -7.04 -1.53
N SER A 138 11.50 -7.51 -1.40
CA SER A 138 11.18 -8.93 -1.23
C SER A 138 9.84 -9.28 -1.87
N LEU A 139 9.70 -10.54 -2.27
CA LEU A 139 8.50 -11.11 -2.90
C LEU A 139 8.32 -12.53 -2.38
N ASP A 140 7.07 -12.97 -2.16
CA ASP A 140 6.72 -14.30 -1.61
C ASP A 140 7.42 -14.62 -0.28
N SER A 141 7.59 -13.62 0.55
CA SER A 141 8.27 -13.77 1.83
C SER A 141 7.28 -13.71 2.98
N PRO A 142 7.46 -14.51 4.05
CA PRO A 142 6.59 -14.44 5.20
C PRO A 142 6.79 -13.13 5.98
N TYR A 143 5.72 -12.63 6.58
CA TYR A 143 5.74 -11.41 7.37
C TYR A 143 4.81 -11.47 8.59
N SER A 144 5.31 -11.06 9.75
CA SER A 144 4.50 -10.85 10.96
C SER A 144 4.26 -9.37 11.17
N LEU A 145 3.02 -8.94 11.00
CA LEU A 145 2.64 -7.54 11.19
C LEU A 145 2.65 -7.15 12.68
N HIS A 146 2.15 -8.05 13.51
CA HIS A 146 2.22 -8.04 14.97
C HIS A 146 1.97 -9.48 15.49
N ASP A 147 2.02 -9.70 16.79
CA ASP A 147 2.00 -11.05 17.40
C ASP A 147 0.84 -11.97 16.98
N SER A 148 -0.25 -11.39 16.44
CA SER A 148 -1.47 -12.13 16.06
C SER A 148 -1.77 -12.18 14.56
N LEU A 149 -1.06 -11.42 13.70
CA LEU A 149 -1.27 -11.40 12.25
C LEU A 149 0.01 -11.80 11.51
N TYR A 150 -0.04 -12.97 10.89
CA TYR A 150 1.03 -13.56 10.11
C TYR A 150 0.54 -13.81 8.67
N PHE A 151 1.39 -13.52 7.70
CA PHE A 151 1.12 -13.69 6.27
C PHE A 151 2.25 -14.51 5.65
N ASP A 152 1.90 -15.57 4.92
CA ASP A 152 2.89 -16.46 4.27
C ASP A 152 3.54 -15.81 3.06
N HIS A 153 2.76 -15.05 2.27
CA HIS A 153 3.17 -14.44 1.02
C HIS A 153 2.98 -12.94 1.07
N THR A 154 4.10 -12.20 1.15
CA THR A 154 4.09 -10.74 1.11
C THR A 154 5.05 -10.20 0.06
N LEU A 155 4.77 -8.97 -0.35
CA LEU A 155 5.57 -8.16 -1.24
C LEU A 155 5.95 -6.88 -0.50
N ASN A 156 7.25 -6.58 -0.43
CA ASN A 156 7.77 -5.39 0.24
C ASN A 156 8.31 -4.39 -0.78
N ILE A 157 7.88 -3.13 -0.68
CA ILE A 157 8.26 -2.04 -1.56
C ILE A 157 8.94 -0.95 -0.75
N MET A 158 10.20 -0.73 -1.01
CA MET A 158 10.91 0.46 -0.55
C MET A 158 10.61 1.62 -1.49
N GLN A 159 9.97 2.66 -0.96
CA GLN A 159 9.61 3.87 -1.70
C GLN A 159 10.64 4.98 -1.55
N MET A 160 11.34 5.02 -0.42
CA MET A 160 12.38 5.99 -0.15
C MET A 160 13.38 5.42 0.85
N GLU A 161 14.65 5.58 0.55
CA GLU A 161 15.73 5.37 1.50
C GLU A 161 16.81 6.45 1.29
N LYS A 162 16.86 7.39 2.23
CA LYS A 162 17.89 8.40 2.30
C LYS A 162 18.41 8.47 3.72
N ARG A 163 19.72 8.35 3.88
CA ARG A 163 20.39 8.49 5.19
C ARG A 163 21.63 9.34 5.01
N THR A 164 21.64 10.48 5.68
CA THR A 164 22.80 11.37 5.79
C THR A 164 23.06 11.69 7.26
N LEU A 165 24.06 12.49 7.55
CA LEU A 165 24.33 12.95 8.92
C LEU A 165 23.21 13.84 9.48
N ILE A 166 22.47 14.54 8.59
CA ILE A 166 21.50 15.57 8.99
C ILE A 166 20.07 15.25 8.52
N ASP A 167 19.88 14.23 7.71
CA ASP A 167 18.59 13.95 7.07
C ASP A 167 18.42 12.45 6.93
N THR A 168 17.33 11.93 7.47
CA THR A 168 16.87 10.56 7.24
C THR A 168 15.47 10.62 6.64
N SER A 169 15.25 9.89 5.57
CA SER A 169 13.92 9.71 4.97
C SER A 169 13.76 8.26 4.54
N LEU A 170 12.80 7.58 5.14
CA LEU A 170 12.48 6.17 4.89
C LEU A 170 11.00 6.06 4.58
N ALA A 171 10.64 5.32 3.55
CA ALA A 171 9.24 4.99 3.27
C ALA A 171 9.14 3.59 2.70
N ASN A 172 8.21 2.80 3.23
CA ASN A 172 8.04 1.41 2.87
C ASN A 172 6.55 1.04 2.88
N GLU A 173 6.16 0.14 1.98
CA GLU A 173 4.83 -0.49 1.95
C GLU A 173 4.98 -2.00 1.87
N ILE A 174 4.12 -2.73 2.59
CA ILE A 174 4.04 -4.17 2.56
C ILE A 174 2.63 -4.58 2.16
N TYR A 175 2.55 -5.45 1.17
CA TYR A 175 1.32 -6.01 0.65
C TYR A 175 1.28 -7.51 0.93
N ALA A 176 0.13 -8.03 1.32
CA ALA A 176 -0.09 -9.47 1.45
C ALA A 176 -1.01 -9.97 0.34
N GLU A 177 -0.76 -11.22 -0.08
CA GLU A 177 -1.61 -11.92 -1.03
C GLU A 177 -3.06 -11.97 -0.55
N ASP A 178 -4.02 -11.76 -1.44
CA ASP A 178 -5.47 -11.75 -1.23
C ASP A 178 -5.99 -10.67 -0.25
N ILE A 179 -5.11 -9.78 0.23
CA ILE A 179 -5.50 -8.71 1.16
C ILE A 179 -5.13 -7.33 0.60
N GLY A 180 -3.94 -7.19 0.00
CA GLY A 180 -3.40 -5.91 -0.43
C GLY A 180 -2.52 -5.27 0.62
N LEU A 181 -2.54 -3.94 0.74
CA LEU A 181 -1.71 -3.20 1.69
C LEU A 181 -2.00 -3.63 3.13
N ILE A 182 -0.98 -4.12 3.83
CA ILE A 182 -1.06 -4.50 5.25
C ILE A 182 -0.26 -3.56 6.16
N GLU A 183 0.79 -2.95 5.63
CA GLU A 183 1.56 -1.94 6.37
C GLU A 183 2.10 -0.86 5.44
N ARG A 184 2.05 0.38 5.92
CA ARG A 184 2.77 1.52 5.35
C ARG A 184 3.52 2.22 6.48
N SER A 185 4.80 2.45 6.29
CA SER A 185 5.63 3.19 7.23
C SER A 185 6.35 4.33 6.51
N VAL A 186 6.36 5.50 7.13
CA VAL A 186 7.14 6.66 6.69
C VAL A 186 7.87 7.21 7.92
N HIS A 187 9.16 7.44 7.78
CA HIS A 187 9.94 8.10 8.81
C HIS A 187 10.85 9.15 8.18
N THR A 188 10.77 10.37 8.68
CA THR A 188 11.71 11.43 8.32
C THR A 188 12.27 12.07 9.57
N SER A 189 13.55 12.41 9.58
CA SER A 189 14.15 13.21 10.62
C SER A 189 15.15 14.20 10.03
N LEU A 190 15.20 15.38 10.59
CA LEU A 190 16.08 16.47 10.18
C LEU A 190 16.86 16.97 11.39
N TYR A 191 18.13 17.23 11.18
CA TYR A 191 19.05 17.83 12.15
C TYR A 191 19.71 19.05 11.53
N ASP A 192 19.87 20.10 12.33
CA ASP A 192 20.66 21.28 11.96
C ASP A 192 22.10 21.15 12.48
N ILE A 193 23.04 21.71 11.72
CA ILE A 193 24.44 21.83 12.16
C ILE A 193 24.75 23.31 12.36
N SER A 194 24.99 23.69 13.60
CA SER A 194 25.45 25.02 13.97
C SER A 194 26.72 24.91 14.81
N GLU A 195 27.77 25.66 14.44
CA GLU A 195 29.07 25.67 15.14
C GLU A 195 29.66 24.27 15.39
N SER A 196 29.47 23.35 14.40
CA SER A 196 29.87 21.93 14.49
C SER A 196 29.10 21.10 15.52
N VAL A 197 27.98 21.60 16.03
CA VAL A 197 27.05 20.86 16.89
C VAL A 197 25.84 20.41 16.09
N LEU A 198 25.55 19.11 16.18
CA LEU A 198 24.34 18.51 15.57
C LEU A 198 23.17 18.72 16.54
N THR A 199 22.11 19.38 16.08
CA THR A 199 20.92 19.68 16.88
C THR A 199 19.70 19.12 16.18
N PHE A 200 18.83 18.40 16.91
CA PHE A 200 17.55 17.91 16.39
C PHE A 200 16.68 19.08 15.95
N ALA A 201 16.13 19.01 14.75
CA ALA A 201 15.22 20.02 14.18
C ALA A 201 13.79 19.53 14.13
N SER A 202 13.53 18.39 13.49
CA SER A 202 12.19 17.81 13.38
C SER A 202 12.23 16.31 13.07
N SER A 203 11.15 15.61 13.40
CA SER A 203 10.89 14.26 12.89
C SER A 203 9.39 14.07 12.62
N TYR A 204 9.09 13.21 11.65
CA TYR A 204 7.75 12.77 11.34
C TYR A 204 7.78 11.26 11.15
N THR A 205 6.88 10.57 11.83
CA THR A 205 6.68 9.12 11.66
C THR A 205 5.20 8.87 11.39
N LEU A 206 4.91 8.12 10.32
CA LEU A 206 3.59 7.57 10.05
C LEU A 206 3.70 6.06 10.06
N SER A 207 2.81 5.40 10.79
CA SER A 207 2.60 3.96 10.76
C SER A 207 1.13 3.69 10.48
N GLN A 208 0.84 2.99 9.38
CA GLN A 208 -0.48 2.48 9.04
C GLN A 208 -0.39 0.97 9.06
N LYS A 209 -1.20 0.29 9.89
CA LYS A 209 -1.18 -1.16 10.04
C LYS A 209 -2.57 -1.73 9.92
N LEU A 210 -2.70 -2.81 9.16
CA LEU A 210 -3.95 -3.56 9.04
C LEU A 210 -4.37 -4.12 10.40
N ILE A 211 -5.64 -3.93 10.74
CA ILE A 211 -6.28 -4.52 11.95
C ILE A 211 -7.45 -5.45 11.59
N GLY A 212 -7.95 -5.38 10.36
CA GLY A 212 -9.01 -6.25 9.87
C GLY A 212 -9.24 -6.09 8.38
N SER A 213 -9.78 -7.15 7.77
CA SER A 213 -10.24 -7.15 6.37
C SER A 213 -11.35 -8.15 6.18
N GLY A 214 -12.16 -7.99 5.15
CA GLY A 214 -13.27 -8.89 4.83
C GLY A 214 -14.23 -8.28 3.83
N TYR A 215 -15.44 -8.83 3.79
CA TYR A 215 -16.51 -8.33 2.93
C TYR A 215 -17.63 -7.76 3.78
N ILE A 216 -18.24 -6.67 3.30
CA ILE A 216 -19.46 -6.12 3.92
C ILE A 216 -20.67 -6.96 3.49
N ASP A 217 -21.63 -7.20 4.39
CA ASP A 217 -22.81 -8.04 4.16
C ASP A 217 -23.77 -7.46 3.10
N SER A 218 -23.75 -6.15 2.87
CA SER A 218 -24.49 -5.44 1.80
C SER A 218 -23.90 -4.04 1.59
N LEU A 219 -23.84 -3.61 0.35
CA LEU A 219 -23.58 -2.21 -0.05
C LEU A 219 -24.87 -1.41 -0.06
#